data_813823987f87c04e3d3a62f2028256ca
#
_entry.id   813823987f87c04e3d3a62f2028256ca
#
_cell.length_a   1.000
_cell.length_b   1.000
_cell.length_c   1.000
_cell.angle_alpha   90.00
_cell.angle_beta   90.00
_cell.angle_gamma   90.00
#
_symmetry.space_group_name_H-M   'P 1'
#
loop_
_entity.id
_entity.type
_entity.pdbx_description
1 polymer ?
#
loop_
_entity_poly.entity_id
_entity_poly.type
_entity_poly.pdbx_seq_one_letter_code
_entity_poly.pdbx_strand_id
1 'polypeptide(L)'
;MWTEVAKQISQVTGSKFEIKDRRSIGGGCINQGYVLIGNIETYFIKLNYTSSVEMFAAEALGLKQMVTTQTIRVPKPICVGTVDDCAYIVLEWLELGSSNSKDSWAEMGRQLAAMHQTSVATKFGWEQNNTIGSTPQINTWTSDWVEFFVEYRLGYQFRLARRRGGSFPQQDKLLSAVPKLLNHQPQPSLVHGDLWGGNAAVTTSGEPVILDPATYIGDREVDIAMTELFGGFPAAFYRGYNEVWSLDEGYKRRKTLYNLYHILNHFNLFGGGYGSQVNRMIEEILS
;
A
#
# COMPACT_ATOMS: atom_id res chain seq x y z
N MET A 1 21.98 19.26 -3.73
CA MET A 1 21.12 18.07 -3.62
C MET A 1 21.85 16.75 -3.85
N TRP A 2 22.24 16.37 -5.09
CA TRP A 2 22.68 14.98 -5.43
C TRP A 2 23.95 14.53 -4.72
N THR A 3 24.93 15.43 -4.52
CA THR A 3 26.15 15.13 -3.77
C THR A 3 25.85 14.78 -2.29
N GLU A 4 24.89 15.48 -1.69
CA GLU A 4 24.51 15.22 -0.29
C GLU A 4 23.75 13.91 -0.15
N VAL A 5 22.86 13.59 -1.12
CA VAL A 5 22.19 12.28 -1.19
C VAL A 5 23.23 11.16 -1.32
N ALA A 6 24.22 11.28 -2.22
CA ALA A 6 25.27 10.28 -2.39
C ALA A 6 26.12 10.11 -1.11
N LYS A 7 26.40 11.19 -0.41
CA LYS A 7 27.12 11.17 0.87
C LYS A 7 26.30 10.43 1.94
N GLN A 8 25.01 10.69 2.05
CA GLN A 8 24.15 10.00 3.00
C GLN A 8 24.02 8.50 2.68
N ILE A 9 23.87 8.12 1.41
CA ILE A 9 23.92 6.71 0.99
C ILE A 9 25.21 6.09 1.47
N SER A 10 26.36 6.74 1.20
CA SER A 10 27.68 6.24 1.59
C SER A 10 27.80 6.04 3.11
N GLN A 11 27.27 6.97 3.91
CA GLN A 11 27.30 6.88 5.38
C GLN A 11 26.47 5.71 5.89
N VAL A 12 25.27 5.50 5.33
CA VAL A 12 24.35 4.44 5.79
C VAL A 12 24.82 3.05 5.33
N THR A 13 25.36 2.94 4.12
CA THR A 13 25.80 1.65 3.57
C THR A 13 27.23 1.27 4.00
N GLY A 14 28.01 2.21 4.53
CA GLY A 14 29.42 2.02 4.87
C GLY A 14 30.34 1.91 3.63
N SER A 15 29.84 2.15 2.44
CA SER A 15 30.56 2.06 1.17
C SER A 15 30.49 3.37 0.40
N LYS A 16 31.59 3.81 -0.20
CA LYS A 16 31.59 5.04 -1.00
C LYS A 16 30.67 4.90 -2.20
N PHE A 17 29.63 5.71 -2.28
CA PHE A 17 28.72 5.81 -3.41
C PHE A 17 28.88 7.15 -4.13
N GLU A 18 29.07 7.11 -5.43
CA GLU A 18 29.14 8.28 -6.30
C GLU A 18 28.15 8.10 -7.44
N ILE A 19 27.27 9.08 -7.62
CA ILE A 19 26.30 9.06 -8.74
C ILE A 19 27.05 9.35 -10.03
N LYS A 20 27.10 8.39 -10.95
CA LYS A 20 27.69 8.52 -12.29
C LYS A 20 26.66 8.88 -13.35
N ASP A 21 25.45 8.35 -13.20
CA ASP A 21 24.31 8.66 -14.07
C ASP A 21 23.02 8.64 -13.24
N ARG A 22 22.00 9.30 -13.76
CA ARG A 22 20.66 9.27 -13.18
C ARG A 22 19.61 9.31 -14.28
N ARG A 23 18.56 8.55 -14.10
CA ARG A 23 17.46 8.47 -15.07
C ARG A 23 16.14 8.69 -14.37
N SER A 24 15.31 9.57 -14.91
CA SER A 24 13.94 9.73 -14.44
C SER A 24 13.12 8.49 -14.78
N ILE A 25 12.36 7.98 -13.83
CA ILE A 25 11.37 6.93 -14.04
C ILE A 25 9.98 7.54 -13.88
N GLY A 26 9.16 7.42 -14.93
CA GLY A 26 7.74 7.75 -14.89
C GLY A 26 6.94 6.65 -14.19
N GLY A 27 5.73 6.99 -13.74
CA GLY A 27 4.76 6.02 -13.18
C GLY A 27 4.12 6.45 -11.87
N GLY A 28 4.69 7.41 -11.13
CA GLY A 28 4.07 7.95 -9.91
C GLY A 28 3.34 9.27 -10.17
N CYS A 29 2.09 9.41 -9.67
CA CYS A 29 1.35 10.67 -9.76
C CYS A 29 1.71 11.69 -8.66
N ILE A 30 2.45 11.27 -7.62
CA ILE A 30 2.65 12.04 -6.39
C ILE A 30 4.13 12.40 -6.20
N ASN A 31 5.04 11.48 -6.47
CA ASN A 31 6.47 11.63 -6.27
C ASN A 31 7.22 11.64 -7.60
N GLN A 32 8.37 12.31 -7.63
CA GLN A 32 9.31 12.20 -8.74
C GLN A 32 10.28 11.03 -8.46
N GLY A 33 10.34 10.05 -9.37
CA GLY A 33 11.21 8.88 -9.27
C GLY A 33 12.47 9.00 -10.13
N TYR A 34 13.62 8.58 -9.59
CA TYR A 34 14.88 8.47 -10.35
C TYR A 34 15.62 7.20 -9.99
N VAL A 35 16.35 6.66 -10.97
CA VAL A 35 17.40 5.67 -10.73
C VAL A 35 18.71 6.41 -10.56
N LEU A 36 19.44 6.10 -9.50
CA LEU A 36 20.79 6.59 -9.24
C LEU A 36 21.79 5.48 -9.55
N ILE A 37 22.59 5.66 -10.58
CA ILE A 37 23.54 4.66 -11.05
C ILE A 37 24.94 5.05 -10.57
N GLY A 38 25.54 4.19 -9.74
CA GLY A 38 26.94 4.27 -9.33
C GLY A 38 27.85 3.38 -10.17
N ASN A 39 29.08 3.13 -9.70
CA ASN A 39 30.00 2.22 -10.38
C ASN A 39 29.63 0.74 -10.19
N ILE A 40 29.11 0.38 -9.01
CA ILE A 40 28.79 -1.00 -8.59
C ILE A 40 27.31 -1.08 -8.23
N GLU A 41 26.84 -0.13 -7.42
CA GLU A 41 25.49 -0.12 -6.86
C GLU A 41 24.56 0.79 -7.63
N THR A 42 23.29 0.43 -7.65
CA THR A 42 22.20 1.25 -8.21
C THR A 42 21.09 1.36 -7.15
N TYR A 43 20.50 2.55 -7.03
CA TYR A 43 19.42 2.82 -6.09
C TYR A 43 18.24 3.47 -6.80
N PHE A 44 17.05 3.30 -6.23
CA PHE A 44 15.89 4.06 -6.59
C PHE A 44 15.65 5.17 -5.57
N ILE A 45 15.31 6.37 -6.02
CA ILE A 45 14.97 7.50 -5.14
C ILE A 45 13.63 8.09 -5.53
N LYS A 46 12.80 8.35 -4.53
CA LYS A 46 11.61 9.19 -4.65
C LYS A 46 11.90 10.56 -4.05
N LEU A 47 11.45 11.62 -4.73
CA LEU A 47 11.56 13.01 -4.29
C LEU A 47 10.19 13.64 -4.18
N ASN A 48 10.03 14.50 -3.18
CA ASN A 48 8.85 15.35 -2.97
C ASN A 48 9.27 16.62 -2.21
N TYR A 49 8.32 17.52 -1.92
CA TYR A 49 8.58 18.68 -1.07
C TYR A 49 9.02 18.27 0.33
N THR A 50 9.81 19.13 0.99
CA THR A 50 10.34 18.89 2.36
C THR A 50 9.23 18.50 3.37
N SER A 51 8.02 19.06 3.22
CA SER A 51 6.86 18.71 4.05
C SER A 51 6.43 17.24 3.97
N SER A 52 6.93 16.48 2.99
CA SER A 52 6.62 15.07 2.79
C SER A 52 7.61 14.12 3.46
N VAL A 53 8.55 14.61 4.28
CA VAL A 53 9.58 13.76 4.92
C VAL A 53 8.94 12.69 5.82
N GLU A 54 7.90 13.02 6.56
CA GLU A 54 7.19 12.08 7.44
C GLU A 54 6.47 10.97 6.62
N MET A 55 5.96 11.30 5.43
CA MET A 55 5.41 10.31 4.50
C MET A 55 6.47 9.27 4.09
N PHE A 56 7.67 9.73 3.74
CA PHE A 56 8.78 8.85 3.39
C PHE A 56 9.32 8.06 4.59
N ALA A 57 9.32 8.66 5.79
CA ALA A 57 9.70 7.95 7.02
C ALA A 57 8.71 6.81 7.33
N ALA A 58 7.42 7.06 7.14
CA ALA A 58 6.39 6.03 7.29
C ALA A 58 6.52 4.93 6.23
N GLU A 59 6.76 5.26 4.97
CA GLU A 59 7.01 4.26 3.92
C GLU A 59 8.23 3.40 4.25
N ALA A 60 9.34 4.03 4.68
CA ALA A 60 10.55 3.31 5.07
C ALA A 60 10.30 2.36 6.26
N LEU A 61 9.51 2.77 7.25
CA LEU A 61 9.14 1.92 8.39
C LEU A 61 8.32 0.72 7.92
N GLY A 62 7.30 0.93 7.09
CA GLY A 62 6.47 -0.15 6.54
C GLY A 62 7.29 -1.17 5.75
N LEU A 63 8.14 -0.69 4.85
CA LEU A 63 9.06 -1.55 4.10
C LEU A 63 10.01 -2.35 5.01
N LYS A 64 10.56 -1.72 6.06
CA LYS A 64 11.40 -2.43 7.04
C LYS A 64 10.66 -3.53 7.76
N GLN A 65 9.42 -3.26 8.18
CA GLN A 65 8.57 -4.28 8.82
C GLN A 65 8.30 -5.45 7.87
N MET A 66 7.99 -5.18 6.60
CA MET A 66 7.80 -6.24 5.59
C MET A 66 9.08 -7.03 5.34
N VAL A 67 10.24 -6.38 5.20
CA VAL A 67 11.56 -7.05 5.08
C VAL A 67 11.79 -8.00 6.26
N THR A 68 11.45 -7.58 7.47
CA THR A 68 11.65 -8.38 8.69
C THR A 68 10.81 -9.67 8.70
N THR A 69 9.70 -9.72 7.97
CA THR A 69 8.88 -10.93 7.85
C THR A 69 9.58 -12.06 7.09
N GLN A 70 10.55 -11.74 6.24
CA GLN A 70 11.27 -12.69 5.39
C GLN A 70 10.34 -13.56 4.51
N THR A 71 9.21 -13.01 4.10
CA THR A 71 8.19 -13.72 3.30
C THR A 71 8.18 -13.23 1.86
N ILE A 72 7.60 -12.06 1.59
CA ILE A 72 7.52 -11.48 0.25
C ILE A 72 8.59 -10.41 0.05
N ARG A 73 9.15 -10.35 -1.17
CA ARG A 73 10.14 -9.35 -1.53
C ARG A 73 9.53 -7.96 -1.58
N VAL A 74 10.22 -7.00 -0.95
CA VAL A 74 9.99 -5.56 -1.08
C VAL A 74 11.34 -4.86 -1.26
N PRO A 75 11.41 -3.67 -1.87
CA PRO A 75 12.66 -2.92 -1.95
C PRO A 75 13.12 -2.50 -0.55
N LYS A 76 14.37 -2.77 -0.20
CA LYS A 76 14.92 -2.39 1.10
C LYS A 76 15.08 -0.87 1.16
N PRO A 77 14.56 -0.18 2.20
CA PRO A 77 14.82 1.23 2.39
C PRO A 77 16.27 1.44 2.87
N ILE A 78 16.98 2.34 2.21
CA ILE A 78 18.38 2.67 2.50
C ILE A 78 18.42 3.86 3.46
N CYS A 79 17.87 5.01 3.05
CA CYS A 79 17.80 6.20 3.88
C CYS A 79 16.62 7.10 3.50
N VAL A 80 16.22 7.92 4.46
CA VAL A 80 15.25 9.01 4.29
C VAL A 80 15.93 10.29 4.75
N GLY A 81 15.65 11.40 4.09
CA GLY A 81 16.20 12.68 4.48
C GLY A 81 15.58 13.87 3.78
N THR A 82 16.12 15.03 4.08
CA THR A 82 15.80 16.28 3.41
C THR A 82 17.08 16.93 2.90
N VAL A 83 17.01 17.58 1.75
CA VAL A 83 18.10 18.35 1.17
C VAL A 83 17.52 19.47 0.33
N ASP A 84 18.02 20.69 0.52
CA ASP A 84 17.42 21.90 -0.06
C ASP A 84 15.90 21.94 0.28
N ASP A 85 15.05 22.13 -0.71
CA ASP A 85 13.58 22.16 -0.55
C ASP A 85 12.91 20.78 -0.79
N CYS A 86 13.68 19.70 -0.82
CA CYS A 86 13.21 18.36 -1.13
C CYS A 86 13.35 17.41 0.05
N ALA A 87 12.31 16.58 0.26
CA ALA A 87 12.39 15.32 1.00
C ALA A 87 12.66 14.18 0.03
N TYR A 88 13.29 13.11 0.53
CA TYR A 88 13.56 11.91 -0.28
C TYR A 88 13.55 10.64 0.54
N ILE A 89 13.26 9.53 -0.15
CA ILE A 89 13.54 8.16 0.28
C ILE A 89 14.40 7.48 -0.77
N VAL A 90 15.47 6.85 -0.33
CA VAL A 90 16.32 6.00 -1.18
C VAL A 90 16.00 4.55 -0.87
N LEU A 91 15.75 3.78 -1.92
CA LEU A 91 15.40 2.38 -1.88
C LEU A 91 16.41 1.56 -2.70
N GLU A 92 16.51 0.28 -2.39
CA GLU A 92 17.15 -0.70 -3.24
C GLU A 92 16.58 -0.64 -4.67
N TRP A 93 17.43 -0.72 -5.66
CA TRP A 93 17.01 -0.91 -7.05
C TRP A 93 16.69 -2.38 -7.30
N LEU A 94 15.51 -2.64 -7.84
CA LEU A 94 15.09 -3.98 -8.27
C LEU A 94 14.89 -3.98 -9.77
N GLU A 95 15.55 -4.90 -10.47
CA GLU A 95 15.35 -5.08 -11.91
C GLU A 95 14.03 -5.82 -12.15
N LEU A 96 12.98 -5.07 -12.51
CA LEU A 96 11.68 -5.62 -12.79
C LEU A 96 11.63 -6.21 -14.19
N GLY A 97 11.10 -7.41 -14.31
CA GLY A 97 10.93 -8.14 -15.56
C GLY A 97 9.53 -8.00 -16.13
N SER A 98 9.37 -8.43 -17.38
CA SER A 98 8.08 -8.58 -18.05
C SER A 98 7.44 -9.96 -17.83
N SER A 99 8.00 -10.78 -16.95
CA SER A 99 7.56 -12.16 -16.75
C SER A 99 6.17 -12.21 -16.10
N ASN A 100 5.20 -12.70 -16.87
CA ASN A 100 3.87 -13.04 -16.37
C ASN A 100 3.76 -14.56 -16.10
N SER A 101 4.84 -15.17 -15.56
CA SER A 101 4.81 -16.59 -15.21
C SER A 101 3.70 -16.88 -14.20
N LYS A 102 2.89 -17.89 -14.50
CA LYS A 102 1.86 -18.36 -13.56
C LYS A 102 2.44 -18.81 -12.23
N ASP A 103 3.67 -19.34 -12.26
CA ASP A 103 4.35 -19.82 -11.04
C ASP A 103 4.78 -18.65 -10.15
N SER A 104 5.31 -17.56 -10.73
CA SER A 104 5.66 -16.35 -9.98
C SER A 104 4.43 -15.69 -9.33
N TRP A 105 3.28 -15.69 -10.02
CA TRP A 105 2.06 -15.16 -9.44
C TRP A 105 1.48 -16.06 -8.34
N ALA A 106 1.54 -17.39 -8.50
CA ALA A 106 1.14 -18.30 -7.43
C ALA A 106 2.05 -18.14 -6.21
N GLU A 107 3.36 -17.98 -6.44
CA GLU A 107 4.32 -17.74 -5.37
C GLU A 107 4.08 -16.39 -4.68
N MET A 108 3.77 -15.33 -5.42
CA MET A 108 3.36 -14.05 -4.83
C MET A 108 2.17 -14.21 -3.87
N GLY A 109 1.18 -15.00 -4.26
CA GLY A 109 0.03 -15.29 -3.40
C GLY A 109 0.43 -16.02 -2.12
N ARG A 110 1.27 -17.05 -2.21
CA ARG A 110 1.77 -17.80 -1.05
C ARG A 110 2.56 -16.90 -0.10
N GLN A 111 3.47 -16.10 -0.64
CA GLN A 111 4.33 -15.21 0.13
C GLN A 111 3.54 -14.08 0.80
N LEU A 112 2.54 -13.51 0.13
CA LEU A 112 1.65 -12.51 0.74
C LEU A 112 0.84 -13.13 1.89
N ALA A 113 0.29 -14.32 1.70
CA ALA A 113 -0.44 -15.01 2.77
C ALA A 113 0.47 -15.30 3.97
N ALA A 114 1.71 -15.72 3.73
CA ALA A 114 2.71 -15.91 4.77
C ALA A 114 3.01 -14.59 5.50
N MET A 115 3.18 -13.47 4.78
CA MET A 115 3.36 -12.15 5.39
C MET A 115 2.20 -11.81 6.33
N HIS A 116 0.96 -11.98 5.88
CA HIS A 116 -0.22 -11.70 6.68
C HIS A 116 -0.28 -12.54 7.96
N GLN A 117 0.29 -13.76 7.97
CA GLN A 117 0.32 -14.65 9.13
C GLN A 117 1.43 -14.30 10.14
N THR A 118 2.44 -13.50 9.77
CA THR A 118 3.58 -13.20 10.66
C THR A 118 3.21 -12.25 11.79
N SER A 119 2.10 -11.52 11.69
CA SER A 119 1.74 -10.51 12.68
C SER A 119 1.40 -11.15 14.03
N VAL A 120 2.03 -10.64 15.07
CA VAL A 120 1.75 -10.96 16.48
C VAL A 120 0.92 -9.85 17.16
N ALA A 121 0.44 -8.89 16.39
CA ALA A 121 -0.36 -7.80 16.92
C ALA A 121 -1.72 -8.30 17.43
N THR A 122 -2.22 -7.64 18.47
CA THR A 122 -3.52 -7.94 19.08
C THR A 122 -4.53 -6.82 18.85
N LYS A 123 -4.14 -5.78 18.11
CA LYS A 123 -4.94 -4.59 17.81
C LYS A 123 -4.78 -4.19 16.35
N PHE A 124 -5.71 -3.38 15.87
CA PHE A 124 -5.71 -2.79 14.54
C PHE A 124 -5.24 -1.34 14.60
N GLY A 125 -4.43 -0.90 13.65
CA GLY A 125 -3.83 0.42 13.63
C GLY A 125 -2.37 0.35 13.22
N TRP A 126 -1.57 1.35 13.55
CA TRP A 126 -0.13 1.33 13.31
C TRP A 126 0.60 2.30 14.23
N GLU A 127 1.93 2.18 14.28
CA GLU A 127 2.80 2.97 15.16
C GLU A 127 2.72 4.47 14.88
N GLN A 128 2.40 4.84 13.64
CA GLN A 128 2.24 6.23 13.21
C GLN A 128 1.22 6.36 12.08
N ASN A 129 0.75 7.58 11.84
CA ASN A 129 -0.05 7.86 10.65
C ASN A 129 0.86 7.84 9.41
N ASN A 130 0.28 7.46 8.28
CA ASN A 130 0.95 7.50 6.97
C ASN A 130 0.02 8.12 5.91
N THR A 131 0.21 7.76 4.65
CA THR A 131 -0.63 8.26 3.57
C THR A 131 -1.06 7.13 2.65
N ILE A 132 -2.23 7.30 2.04
CA ILE A 132 -2.70 6.55 0.87
C ILE A 132 -2.74 7.49 -0.33
N GLY A 133 -1.76 7.37 -1.21
CA GLY A 133 -1.46 8.45 -2.13
C GLY A 133 -0.98 9.69 -1.35
N SER A 134 -1.58 10.88 -1.60
CA SER A 134 -1.32 12.09 -0.80
C SER A 134 -2.33 12.29 0.33
N THR A 135 -3.31 11.40 0.50
CA THR A 135 -4.32 11.49 1.56
C THR A 135 -3.75 10.97 2.88
N PRO A 136 -3.82 11.74 3.98
CA PRO A 136 -3.46 11.22 5.30
C PRO A 136 -4.28 9.97 5.66
N GLN A 137 -3.61 8.93 6.15
CA GLN A 137 -4.21 7.70 6.60
C GLN A 137 -4.01 7.57 8.11
N ILE A 138 -5.10 7.68 8.86
CA ILE A 138 -5.09 7.68 10.33
C ILE A 138 -5.01 6.24 10.82
N ASN A 139 -4.08 5.97 11.72
CA ASN A 139 -3.74 4.62 12.18
C ASN A 139 -3.79 4.49 13.70
N THR A 140 -4.67 5.22 14.37
CA THR A 140 -4.88 5.09 15.81
C THR A 140 -5.24 3.66 16.17
N TRP A 141 -4.57 3.09 17.18
CA TRP A 141 -4.80 1.73 17.63
C TRP A 141 -6.19 1.53 18.23
N THR A 142 -6.89 0.49 17.76
CA THR A 142 -8.17 0.01 18.33
C THR A 142 -8.10 -1.50 18.56
N SER A 143 -8.92 -2.01 19.47
CA SER A 143 -9.06 -3.45 19.68
C SER A 143 -10.10 -4.10 18.76
N ASP A 144 -10.92 -3.31 18.11
CA ASP A 144 -12.03 -3.75 17.27
C ASP A 144 -11.81 -3.32 15.82
N TRP A 145 -11.90 -4.28 14.89
CA TRP A 145 -11.72 -4.03 13.46
C TRP A 145 -12.83 -3.17 12.86
N VAL A 146 -14.06 -3.40 13.29
CA VAL A 146 -15.22 -2.64 12.78
C VAL A 146 -15.08 -1.17 13.17
N GLU A 147 -14.74 -0.90 14.44
CA GLU A 147 -14.47 0.45 14.93
C GLU A 147 -13.36 1.12 14.11
N PHE A 148 -12.23 0.41 13.91
CA PHE A 148 -11.11 0.92 13.12
C PHE A 148 -11.53 1.27 11.69
N PHE A 149 -12.22 0.36 11.01
CA PHE A 149 -12.58 0.52 9.61
C PHE A 149 -13.66 1.60 9.41
N VAL A 150 -14.64 1.67 10.32
CA VAL A 150 -15.69 2.71 10.28
C VAL A 150 -15.08 4.09 10.54
N GLU A 151 -14.28 4.26 11.59
CA GLU A 151 -13.81 5.58 12.01
C GLU A 151 -12.64 6.09 11.14
N TYR A 152 -11.59 5.26 10.98
CA TYR A 152 -10.31 5.68 10.40
C TYR A 152 -10.16 5.34 8.91
N ARG A 153 -11.10 4.59 8.35
CA ARG A 153 -11.14 4.30 6.92
C ARG A 153 -12.35 4.98 6.27
N LEU A 154 -13.53 4.40 6.35
CA LEU A 154 -14.71 4.93 5.65
C LEU A 154 -15.13 6.31 6.16
N GLY A 155 -15.29 6.48 7.47
CA GLY A 155 -15.76 7.75 8.06
C GLY A 155 -14.79 8.89 7.78
N TYR A 156 -13.48 8.64 7.87
CA TYR A 156 -12.47 9.63 7.52
C TYR A 156 -12.56 10.03 6.04
N GLN A 157 -12.63 9.08 5.12
CA GLN A 157 -12.75 9.34 3.70
C GLN A 157 -14.04 10.08 3.34
N PHE A 158 -15.17 9.74 3.97
CA PHE A 158 -16.43 10.47 3.78
C PHE A 158 -16.36 11.91 4.30
N ARG A 159 -15.69 12.16 5.43
CA ARG A 159 -15.45 13.54 5.92
C ARG A 159 -14.65 14.37 4.90
N LEU A 160 -13.60 13.81 4.32
CA LEU A 160 -12.84 14.47 3.26
C LEU A 160 -13.68 14.70 2.00
N ALA A 161 -14.41 13.68 1.57
CA ALA A 161 -15.26 13.74 0.37
C ALA A 161 -16.35 14.82 0.50
N ARG A 162 -16.95 14.97 1.68
CA ARG A 162 -17.91 16.03 1.96
C ARG A 162 -17.30 17.42 1.85
N ARG A 163 -16.06 17.62 2.35
CA ARG A 163 -15.33 18.89 2.22
C ARG A 163 -15.02 19.22 0.75
N ARG A 164 -14.88 18.20 -0.11
CA ARG A 164 -14.71 18.34 -1.55
C ARG A 164 -16.03 18.56 -2.30
N GLY A 165 -17.18 18.59 -1.62
CA GLY A 165 -18.50 18.75 -2.22
C GLY A 165 -19.15 17.44 -2.68
N GLY A 166 -18.62 16.29 -2.26
CA GLY A 166 -19.23 14.97 -2.51
C GLY A 166 -20.56 14.81 -1.78
N SER A 167 -21.53 14.18 -2.45
CA SER A 167 -22.84 13.87 -1.90
C SER A 167 -23.10 12.35 -1.97
N PHE A 168 -23.30 11.75 -0.80
CA PHE A 168 -23.51 10.31 -0.63
C PHE A 168 -24.74 10.08 0.28
N PRO A 169 -25.98 10.13 -0.29
CA PRO A 169 -27.20 10.13 0.50
C PRO A 169 -27.37 8.91 1.42
N GLN A 170 -26.82 7.76 1.04
CA GLN A 170 -26.93 6.53 1.83
C GLN A 170 -25.72 6.28 2.76
N GLN A 171 -24.83 7.26 2.93
CA GLN A 171 -23.63 7.13 3.77
C GLN A 171 -23.93 6.64 5.18
N ASP A 172 -24.90 7.27 5.86
CA ASP A 172 -25.20 6.95 7.27
C ASP A 172 -25.83 5.56 7.40
N LYS A 173 -26.66 5.16 6.43
CA LYS A 173 -27.21 3.80 6.35
C LYS A 173 -26.11 2.77 6.15
N LEU A 174 -25.14 3.05 5.25
CA LEU A 174 -23.98 2.20 5.04
C LEU A 174 -23.16 2.04 6.32
N LEU A 175 -22.73 3.15 6.95
CA LEU A 175 -21.90 3.11 8.16
C LEU A 175 -22.59 2.33 9.29
N SER A 176 -23.91 2.46 9.42
CA SER A 176 -24.72 1.69 10.38
C SER A 176 -24.82 0.19 10.04
N ALA A 177 -24.63 -0.18 8.78
CA ALA A 177 -24.66 -1.58 8.33
C ALA A 177 -23.30 -2.30 8.46
N VAL A 178 -22.18 -1.55 8.50
CA VAL A 178 -20.81 -2.13 8.54
C VAL A 178 -20.64 -3.18 9.65
N PRO A 179 -21.12 -3.02 10.90
CA PRO A 179 -20.98 -4.05 11.93
C PRO A 179 -21.61 -5.40 11.58
N LYS A 180 -22.66 -5.40 10.76
CA LYS A 180 -23.30 -6.64 10.28
C LYS A 180 -22.56 -7.25 9.08
N LEU A 181 -21.93 -6.41 8.26
CA LEU A 181 -21.17 -6.82 7.08
C LEU A 181 -19.81 -7.40 7.46
N LEU A 182 -19.17 -6.82 8.49
CA LEU A 182 -17.89 -7.24 9.04
C LEU A 182 -18.08 -8.04 10.35
N ASN A 183 -19.00 -9.02 10.34
CA ASN A 183 -19.34 -9.84 11.51
C ASN A 183 -18.35 -10.99 11.76
N HIS A 184 -17.31 -11.14 10.93
CA HIS A 184 -16.19 -12.05 11.17
C HIS A 184 -15.21 -11.43 12.19
N GLN A 185 -14.30 -12.26 12.69
CA GLN A 185 -13.24 -11.83 13.61
C GLN A 185 -11.88 -11.95 12.91
N PRO A 186 -11.42 -10.90 12.20
CA PRO A 186 -10.15 -10.98 11.51
C PRO A 186 -8.98 -11.03 12.49
N GLN A 187 -7.98 -11.81 12.16
CA GLN A 187 -6.70 -11.75 12.83
C GLN A 187 -5.97 -10.47 12.38
N PRO A 188 -5.47 -9.62 13.33
CA PRO A 188 -4.67 -8.46 12.98
C PRO A 188 -3.44 -8.87 12.17
N SER A 189 -3.37 -8.42 10.91
CA SER A 189 -2.33 -8.78 9.94
C SER A 189 -1.57 -7.55 9.48
N LEU A 190 -0.26 -7.70 9.23
CA LEU A 190 0.51 -6.67 8.53
C LEU A 190 0.05 -6.63 7.08
N VAL A 191 -0.60 -5.54 6.67
CA VAL A 191 -1.11 -5.38 5.31
C VAL A 191 -0.27 -4.40 4.50
N HIS A 192 -0.24 -4.61 3.19
CA HIS A 192 0.34 -3.67 2.24
C HIS A 192 -0.44 -2.35 2.19
N GLY A 193 -1.77 -2.43 2.21
CA GLY A 193 -2.69 -1.30 2.30
C GLY A 193 -2.97 -0.57 0.98
N ASP A 194 -2.22 -0.85 -0.10
CA ASP A 194 -2.43 -0.30 -1.45
C ASP A 194 -2.00 -1.31 -2.53
N LEU A 195 -2.44 -2.57 -2.44
CA LEU A 195 -1.97 -3.67 -3.28
C LEU A 195 -2.79 -3.82 -4.57
N TRP A 196 -2.49 -3.00 -5.56
CA TRP A 196 -3.07 -3.09 -6.92
C TRP A 196 -2.01 -3.46 -7.96
N GLY A 197 -2.41 -3.67 -9.22
CA GLY A 197 -1.51 -4.13 -10.28
C GLY A 197 -0.29 -3.24 -10.56
N GLY A 198 -0.34 -1.95 -10.20
CA GLY A 198 0.81 -1.04 -10.31
C GLY A 198 1.84 -1.20 -9.19
N ASN A 199 1.46 -1.82 -8.09
CA ASN A 199 2.31 -2.04 -6.91
C ASN A 199 2.76 -3.49 -6.75
N ALA A 200 2.57 -4.33 -7.77
CA ALA A 200 3.00 -5.71 -7.80
C ALA A 200 3.78 -6.00 -9.09
N ALA A 201 4.90 -6.67 -8.98
CA ALA A 201 5.76 -6.98 -10.10
C ALA A 201 6.51 -8.32 -9.88
N VAL A 202 7.22 -8.73 -10.92
CA VAL A 202 8.13 -9.87 -10.87
C VAL A 202 9.49 -9.36 -11.33
N THR A 203 10.56 -9.72 -10.63
CA THR A 203 11.92 -9.35 -11.03
C THR A 203 12.35 -10.11 -12.29
N THR A 204 13.46 -9.70 -12.92
CA THR A 204 14.04 -10.41 -14.07
C THR A 204 14.45 -11.85 -13.71
N SER A 205 14.70 -12.15 -12.44
CA SER A 205 14.98 -13.51 -11.93
C SER A 205 13.73 -14.34 -11.64
N GLY A 206 12.52 -13.78 -11.80
CA GLY A 206 11.26 -14.47 -11.54
C GLY A 206 10.74 -14.36 -10.10
N GLU A 207 11.42 -13.60 -9.24
CA GLU A 207 11.02 -13.38 -7.85
C GLU A 207 9.84 -12.39 -7.77
N PRO A 208 8.74 -12.72 -7.07
CA PRO A 208 7.63 -11.79 -6.84
C PRO A 208 8.05 -10.65 -5.93
N VAL A 209 7.55 -9.43 -6.20
CA VAL A 209 7.83 -8.23 -5.41
C VAL A 209 6.61 -7.34 -5.30
N ILE A 210 6.41 -6.73 -4.14
CA ILE A 210 5.40 -5.68 -3.91
C ILE A 210 6.09 -4.36 -3.56
N LEU A 211 5.49 -3.25 -3.98
CA LEU A 211 6.07 -1.91 -4.00
C LEU A 211 5.09 -0.89 -3.42
N ASP A 212 5.58 0.25 -2.94
CA ASP A 212 4.78 1.42 -2.56
C ASP A 212 3.66 1.15 -1.54
N PRO A 213 3.97 0.58 -0.35
CA PRO A 213 2.96 0.24 0.62
C PRO A 213 2.38 1.46 1.36
N ALA A 214 1.10 1.36 1.72
CA ALA A 214 0.40 2.21 2.69
C ALA A 214 0.12 1.41 3.98
N THR A 215 1.16 0.90 4.59
CA THR A 215 1.17 -0.17 5.62
C THR A 215 0.40 0.18 6.89
N TYR A 216 -0.29 -0.80 7.43
CA TYR A 216 -0.88 -0.80 8.78
C TYR A 216 -1.17 -2.24 9.23
N ILE A 217 -1.65 -2.40 10.48
CA ILE A 217 -2.18 -3.67 10.97
C ILE A 217 -3.69 -3.66 10.78
N GLY A 218 -4.18 -4.54 9.91
CA GLY A 218 -5.58 -4.60 9.51
C GLY A 218 -6.09 -6.03 9.28
N ASP A 219 -7.29 -6.11 8.71
CA ASP A 219 -7.79 -7.36 8.13
C ASP A 219 -7.08 -7.63 6.81
N ARG A 220 -6.47 -8.81 6.67
CA ARG A 220 -5.78 -9.26 5.45
C ARG A 220 -6.61 -9.16 4.17
N GLU A 221 -7.94 -9.23 4.31
CA GLU A 221 -8.84 -9.18 3.16
C GLU A 221 -8.84 -7.82 2.45
N VAL A 222 -8.39 -6.75 3.10
CA VAL A 222 -8.27 -5.43 2.43
C VAL A 222 -7.28 -5.48 1.28
N ASP A 223 -6.15 -6.17 1.44
CA ASP A 223 -5.17 -6.35 0.36
C ASP A 223 -5.73 -7.20 -0.77
N ILE A 224 -6.38 -8.32 -0.43
CA ILE A 224 -6.97 -9.20 -1.44
C ILE A 224 -8.06 -8.48 -2.24
N ALA A 225 -8.92 -7.71 -1.57
CA ALA A 225 -9.95 -6.91 -2.23
C ALA A 225 -9.34 -5.89 -3.20
N MET A 226 -8.25 -5.23 -2.80
CA MET A 226 -7.57 -4.24 -3.64
C MET A 226 -6.95 -4.88 -4.88
N THR A 227 -6.42 -6.11 -4.79
CA THR A 227 -5.90 -6.82 -5.97
C THR A 227 -6.95 -7.06 -7.06
N GLU A 228 -8.24 -7.05 -6.72
CA GLU A 228 -9.34 -7.27 -7.65
C GLU A 228 -9.94 -5.96 -8.22
N LEU A 229 -9.60 -4.80 -7.65
CA LEU A 229 -10.30 -3.55 -7.94
C LEU A 229 -9.97 -2.96 -9.31
N PHE A 230 -8.71 -2.96 -9.72
CA PHE A 230 -8.22 -2.32 -10.95
C PHE A 230 -7.64 -3.36 -11.93
N GLY A 231 -8.51 -4.17 -12.52
CA GLY A 231 -8.15 -5.16 -13.54
C GLY A 231 -7.86 -6.56 -13.02
N GLY A 232 -7.68 -6.72 -11.70
CA GLY A 232 -7.47 -8.01 -11.07
C GLY A 232 -6.07 -8.61 -11.27
N PHE A 233 -5.60 -9.38 -10.28
CA PHE A 233 -4.41 -10.21 -10.41
C PHE A 233 -4.75 -11.52 -11.16
N PRO A 234 -3.76 -12.21 -11.74
CA PRO A 234 -4.00 -13.51 -12.37
C PRO A 234 -4.57 -14.54 -11.39
N ALA A 235 -5.43 -15.43 -11.87
CA ALA A 235 -6.04 -16.48 -11.02
C ALA A 235 -5.03 -17.36 -10.26
N ALA A 236 -3.78 -17.44 -10.77
CA ALA A 236 -2.70 -18.14 -10.11
C ALA A 236 -2.37 -17.52 -8.73
N PHE A 237 -2.41 -16.20 -8.61
CA PHE A 237 -2.18 -15.50 -7.35
C PHE A 237 -3.19 -15.93 -6.26
N TYR A 238 -4.48 -15.93 -6.58
CA TYR A 238 -5.52 -16.32 -5.62
C TYR A 238 -5.44 -17.79 -5.23
N ARG A 239 -5.06 -18.67 -6.16
CA ARG A 239 -4.80 -20.08 -5.82
C ARG A 239 -3.65 -20.21 -4.84
N GLY A 240 -2.50 -19.57 -5.13
CA GLY A 240 -1.35 -19.59 -4.24
C GLY A 240 -1.64 -19.01 -2.86
N TYR A 241 -2.40 -17.92 -2.79
CA TYR A 241 -2.83 -17.34 -1.52
C TYR A 241 -3.68 -18.32 -0.71
N ASN A 242 -4.69 -18.93 -1.32
CA ASN A 242 -5.60 -19.87 -0.67
C ASN A 242 -4.95 -21.21 -0.29
N GLU A 243 -3.83 -21.59 -0.90
CA GLU A 243 -3.02 -22.75 -0.48
C GLU A 243 -2.43 -22.56 0.93
N VAL A 244 -2.10 -21.33 1.32
CA VAL A 244 -1.47 -20.99 2.60
C VAL A 244 -2.51 -20.52 3.62
N TRP A 245 -3.42 -19.66 3.22
CA TRP A 245 -4.47 -19.11 4.10
C TRP A 245 -5.76 -18.84 3.34
N SER A 246 -6.63 -19.82 3.30
CA SER A 246 -7.92 -19.74 2.58
C SER A 246 -8.78 -18.57 3.04
N LEU A 247 -9.42 -17.90 2.08
CA LEU A 247 -10.49 -16.96 2.35
C LEU A 247 -11.79 -17.71 2.66
N ASP A 248 -12.58 -17.20 3.60
CA ASP A 248 -13.90 -17.74 3.86
C ASP A 248 -14.95 -17.31 2.82
N GLU A 249 -16.12 -17.95 2.81
CA GLU A 249 -17.19 -17.64 1.86
C GLU A 249 -17.74 -16.20 2.01
N GLY A 250 -17.64 -15.61 3.18
CA GLY A 250 -18.09 -14.25 3.47
C GLY A 250 -17.26 -13.17 2.80
N TYR A 251 -16.01 -13.46 2.41
CA TYR A 251 -15.12 -12.52 1.72
C TYR A 251 -15.80 -11.86 0.51
N LYS A 252 -16.54 -12.61 -0.27
CA LYS A 252 -17.22 -12.09 -1.47
C LYS A 252 -18.17 -10.92 -1.18
N ARG A 253 -18.78 -10.91 0.03
CA ARG A 253 -19.65 -9.82 0.48
C ARG A 253 -18.86 -8.65 1.05
N ARG A 254 -17.74 -8.91 1.70
CA ARG A 254 -16.88 -7.88 2.31
C ARG A 254 -16.03 -7.12 1.29
N LYS A 255 -15.66 -7.78 0.19
CA LYS A 255 -14.79 -7.24 -0.86
C LYS A 255 -15.23 -5.86 -1.36
N THR A 256 -16.50 -5.68 -1.73
CA THR A 256 -17.01 -4.41 -2.23
C THR A 256 -16.91 -3.32 -1.17
N LEU A 257 -17.15 -3.66 0.10
CA LEU A 257 -17.02 -2.73 1.22
C LEU A 257 -15.55 -2.30 1.43
N TYR A 258 -14.58 -3.23 1.37
CA TYR A 258 -13.16 -2.88 1.48
C TYR A 258 -12.71 -2.01 0.31
N ASN A 259 -13.11 -2.33 -0.89
CA ASN A 259 -12.78 -1.56 -2.09
C ASN A 259 -13.41 -0.16 -2.11
N LEU A 260 -14.53 0.04 -1.42
CA LEU A 260 -15.16 1.36 -1.29
C LEU A 260 -14.20 2.39 -0.65
N TYR A 261 -13.34 1.98 0.29
CA TYR A 261 -12.31 2.83 0.86
C TYR A 261 -11.40 3.44 -0.21
N HIS A 262 -10.92 2.62 -1.13
CA HIS A 262 -10.02 3.06 -2.20
C HIS A 262 -10.74 3.94 -3.22
N ILE A 263 -11.99 3.64 -3.57
CA ILE A 263 -12.77 4.48 -4.50
C ILE A 263 -13.11 5.83 -3.87
N LEU A 264 -13.41 5.89 -2.57
CA LEU A 264 -13.56 7.15 -1.83
C LEU A 264 -12.25 7.96 -1.83
N ASN A 265 -11.10 7.29 -1.63
CA ASN A 265 -9.81 7.94 -1.71
C ASN A 265 -9.55 8.50 -3.12
N HIS A 266 -9.87 7.74 -4.18
CA HIS A 266 -9.76 8.23 -5.55
C HIS A 266 -10.67 9.42 -5.82
N PHE A 267 -11.89 9.42 -5.28
CA PHE A 267 -12.75 10.59 -5.32
C PHE A 267 -12.09 11.80 -4.62
N ASN A 268 -11.50 11.59 -3.46
CA ASN A 268 -10.83 12.64 -2.70
C ASN A 268 -9.58 13.19 -3.41
N LEU A 269 -8.87 12.37 -4.16
CA LEU A 269 -7.69 12.77 -4.92
C LEU A 269 -8.04 13.40 -6.28
N PHE A 270 -8.94 12.78 -7.02
CA PHE A 270 -9.15 13.06 -8.45
C PHE A 270 -10.55 13.60 -8.78
N GLY A 271 -11.56 13.35 -7.94
CA GLY A 271 -12.95 13.76 -8.21
C GLY A 271 -13.59 12.95 -9.34
N GLY A 272 -14.30 13.65 -10.24
CA GLY A 272 -14.85 13.07 -11.47
C GLY A 272 -15.84 11.93 -11.26
N GLY A 273 -15.76 10.92 -12.11
CA GLY A 273 -16.67 9.76 -12.10
C GLY A 273 -16.62 8.87 -10.86
N TYR A 274 -15.60 9.02 -10.00
CA TYR A 274 -15.49 8.26 -8.76
C TYR A 274 -16.65 8.51 -7.81
N GLY A 275 -17.22 9.72 -7.76
CA GLY A 275 -18.40 10.00 -6.93
C GLY A 275 -19.61 9.14 -7.30
N SER A 276 -19.88 8.97 -8.60
CA SER A 276 -20.94 8.08 -9.08
C SER A 276 -20.63 6.61 -8.79
N GLN A 277 -19.34 6.22 -8.87
CA GLN A 277 -18.91 4.87 -8.54
C GLN A 277 -19.12 4.57 -7.05
N VAL A 278 -18.76 5.51 -6.15
CA VAL A 278 -19.03 5.39 -4.71
C VAL A 278 -20.52 5.12 -4.45
N ASN A 279 -21.42 5.92 -5.04
CA ASN A 279 -22.86 5.74 -4.83
C ASN A 279 -23.34 4.36 -5.31
N ARG A 280 -22.91 3.90 -6.48
CA ARG A 280 -23.25 2.55 -6.98
C ARG A 280 -22.75 1.44 -6.05
N MET A 281 -21.52 1.55 -5.53
CA MET A 281 -20.98 0.57 -4.59
C MET A 281 -21.75 0.57 -3.27
N ILE A 282 -22.16 1.73 -2.76
CA ILE A 282 -23.03 1.81 -1.57
C ILE A 282 -24.36 1.10 -1.81
N GLU A 283 -25.01 1.33 -2.97
CA GLU A 283 -26.26 0.64 -3.33
C GLU A 283 -26.06 -0.87 -3.40
N GLU A 284 -24.99 -1.35 -4.04
CA GLU A 284 -24.63 -2.78 -4.11
C GLU A 284 -24.43 -3.40 -2.72
N ILE A 285 -23.72 -2.71 -1.83
CA ILE A 285 -23.45 -3.21 -0.46
C ILE A 285 -24.73 -3.29 0.38
N LEU A 286 -25.69 -2.39 0.14
CA LEU A 286 -26.94 -2.29 0.91
C LEU A 286 -28.10 -3.12 0.33
N SER A 287 -27.93 -3.72 -0.88
CA SER A 287 -28.92 -4.61 -1.51
C SER A 287 -28.86 -6.01 -0.89
#